data_e78e46694fc39aae7188ceab45716534
#
_entry.id   e78e46694fc39aae7188ceab45716534
#
_cell.length_a   1.000
_cell.length_b   1.000
_cell.length_c   1.000
_cell.angle_alpha   90.00
_cell.angle_beta   90.00
_cell.angle_gamma   90.00
#
_symmetry.space_group_name_H-M   'P 1'
#
loop_
_entity.id
_entity.type
_entity.pdbx_description
1 polymer ?
#
loop_
_entity_poly.entity_id
_entity_poly.type
_entity_poly.pdbx_seq_one_letter_code
_entity_poly.pdbx_strand_id
1 'polypeptide(L)'
;MSDFGHCALLLIAMAGQDSRVKRWHTALHVVVSAFSVVILALASNPIAHAAAAGVRLVVQHTWQDGFIARYVVTNYGTAPMTDWKIEFDMPMGQSISHTWNSTFVQYGTHYVITPASWNRVIPPGGSANGGIRGVLSGTYTPPSNCVLNGQVYCA
;
A
#
# COMPACT_ATOMS: atom_id res chain seq x y z
N MET A 1 28.19 58.17 56.81
CA MET A 1 26.78 58.25 57.13
C MET A 1 26.21 59.10 55.97
N SER A 2 25.47 58.66 55.03
CA SER A 2 24.58 57.50 54.90
C SER A 2 24.12 57.42 53.44
N ASP A 3 24.22 56.27 52.84
CA ASP A 3 23.61 55.98 51.56
C ASP A 3 22.58 54.85 51.71
N PHE A 4 21.40 55.17 52.22
CA PHE A 4 20.31 54.23 52.30
C PHE A 4 19.00 54.67 51.54
N GLY A 5 19.07 55.78 50.81
CA GLY A 5 17.90 56.39 50.18
C GLY A 5 17.60 56.01 48.75
N HIS A 6 18.59 55.41 48.02
CA HIS A 6 18.43 55.23 46.55
C HIS A 6 18.04 53.81 46.14
N CYS A 7 18.07 52.86 47.04
CA CYS A 7 17.72 51.46 46.71
C CYS A 7 16.20 51.18 46.73
N ALA A 8 15.41 51.97 47.41
CA ALA A 8 13.97 51.76 47.56
C ALA A 8 13.14 52.28 46.38
N LEU A 9 13.65 53.30 45.67
CA LEU A 9 12.92 53.90 44.52
C LEU A 9 13.07 53.11 43.23
N LEU A 10 14.12 52.32 43.08
CA LEU A 10 14.34 51.52 41.87
C LEU A 10 13.49 50.23 41.87
N LEU A 11 13.10 49.70 43.02
CA LEU A 11 12.26 48.51 43.12
C LEU A 11 10.78 48.73 42.81
N ILE A 12 10.28 49.95 42.96
CA ILE A 12 8.85 50.27 42.64
C ILE A 12 8.64 50.53 41.17
N ALA A 13 9.67 50.95 40.42
CA ALA A 13 9.56 51.19 38.97
C ALA A 13 9.55 49.89 38.15
N MET A 14 10.08 48.76 38.69
CA MET A 14 10.09 47.50 37.96
C MET A 14 8.83 46.63 38.13
N ALA A 15 8.00 46.92 39.14
CA ALA A 15 6.76 46.14 39.38
C ALA A 15 5.59 46.53 38.45
N GLY A 16 5.67 47.67 37.77
CA GLY A 16 4.56 48.17 36.93
C GLY A 16 4.57 47.71 35.47
N GLN A 17 5.65 47.12 34.95
CA GLN A 17 5.76 46.75 33.54
C GLN A 17 5.49 45.27 33.24
N ASP A 18 5.36 44.44 34.25
CA ASP A 18 5.28 43.00 34.03
C ASP A 18 3.86 42.50 33.63
N SER A 19 2.82 43.29 33.92
CA SER A 19 1.46 42.85 33.64
C SER A 19 1.02 43.00 32.16
N ARG A 20 1.66 43.93 31.43
CA ARG A 20 1.34 44.11 29.99
C ARG A 20 2.10 43.12 29.11
N VAL A 21 3.33 42.82 29.42
CA VAL A 21 4.14 41.89 28.67
C VAL A 21 3.63 40.44 28.83
N LYS A 22 3.20 40.03 30.02
CA LYS A 22 2.58 38.71 30.23
C LYS A 22 1.30 38.48 29.46
N ARG A 23 0.49 39.51 29.26
CA ARG A 23 -0.76 39.41 28.47
C ARG A 23 -0.52 39.25 26.98
N TRP A 24 0.57 39.78 26.46
CA TRP A 24 0.93 39.63 25.05
C TRP A 24 1.55 38.24 24.77
N HIS A 25 2.37 37.72 25.67
CA HIS A 25 2.92 36.38 25.52
C HIS A 25 1.87 35.29 25.62
N THR A 26 0.89 35.39 26.52
CA THR A 26 -0.23 34.43 26.60
C THR A 26 -1.14 34.51 25.36
N ALA A 27 -1.40 35.68 24.81
CA ALA A 27 -2.19 35.83 23.57
C ALA A 27 -1.42 35.24 22.38
N LEU A 28 -0.10 35.43 22.31
CA LEU A 28 0.72 34.90 21.23
C LEU A 28 0.81 33.37 21.26
N HIS A 29 0.95 32.78 22.46
CA HIS A 29 0.98 31.32 22.59
C HIS A 29 -0.35 30.63 22.25
N VAL A 30 -1.47 31.25 22.58
CA VAL A 30 -2.80 30.71 22.24
C VAL A 30 -3.04 30.77 20.73
N VAL A 31 -2.62 31.82 20.04
CA VAL A 31 -2.76 31.95 18.59
C VAL A 31 -1.84 30.96 17.85
N VAL A 32 -0.59 30.82 18.29
CA VAL A 32 0.35 29.86 17.70
C VAL A 32 -0.12 28.41 17.90
N SER A 33 -0.66 28.07 19.09
CA SER A 33 -1.19 26.72 19.37
C SER A 33 -2.43 26.40 18.52
N ALA A 34 -3.31 27.38 18.29
CA ALA A 34 -4.50 27.19 17.45
C ALA A 34 -4.13 26.96 15.98
N PHE A 35 -3.13 27.68 15.46
CA PHE A 35 -2.63 27.47 14.10
C PHE A 35 -1.93 26.09 13.91
N SER A 36 -1.19 25.63 14.91
CA SER A 36 -0.51 24.33 14.85
C SER A 36 -1.51 23.17 14.81
N VAL A 37 -2.62 23.23 15.53
CA VAL A 37 -3.67 22.20 15.53
C VAL A 37 -4.41 22.16 14.18
N VAL A 38 -4.67 23.30 13.57
CA VAL A 38 -5.36 23.36 12.25
C VAL A 38 -4.47 22.79 11.14
N ILE A 39 -3.16 23.02 11.17
CA ILE A 39 -2.23 22.49 10.17
C ILE A 39 -2.09 20.95 10.30
N LEU A 40 -2.11 20.38 11.52
CA LEU A 40 -2.07 18.94 11.71
C LEU A 40 -3.36 18.23 11.24
N ALA A 41 -4.51 18.88 11.32
CA ALA A 41 -5.78 18.33 10.86
C ALA A 41 -5.92 18.24 9.34
N LEU A 42 -5.14 19.03 8.59
CA LEU A 42 -5.15 19.04 7.12
C LEU A 42 -4.20 18.00 6.51
N ALA A 43 -3.32 17.38 7.30
CA ALA A 43 -2.28 16.47 6.82
C ALA A 43 -2.68 14.98 6.82
N SER A 44 -3.89 14.62 7.20
CA SER A 44 -4.30 13.23 7.39
C SER A 44 -5.45 12.77 6.50
N ASN A 45 -5.51 13.22 5.25
CA ASN A 45 -6.27 12.46 4.27
C ASN A 45 -5.38 11.31 3.77
N PRO A 46 -5.68 10.04 4.11
CA PRO A 46 -5.05 8.94 3.41
C PRO A 46 -5.50 9.06 1.95
N ILE A 47 -4.59 9.43 1.07
CA ILE A 47 -4.81 9.26 -0.37
C ILE A 47 -4.95 7.76 -0.55
N ALA A 48 -6.17 7.28 -0.72
CA ALA A 48 -6.42 5.92 -1.16
C ALA A 48 -5.75 5.79 -2.54
N HIS A 49 -4.54 5.28 -2.57
CA HIS A 49 -3.91 4.90 -3.83
C HIS A 49 -4.77 3.77 -4.39
N ALA A 50 -5.52 4.06 -5.44
CA ALA A 50 -6.12 3.01 -6.25
C ALA A 50 -5.01 2.02 -6.60
N ALA A 51 -5.26 0.73 -6.46
CA ALA A 51 -4.27 -0.28 -6.79
C ALA A 51 -3.77 -0.03 -8.22
N ALA A 52 -2.45 0.21 -8.36
CA ALA A 52 -1.83 0.51 -9.64
C ALA A 52 -1.86 -0.69 -10.60
N ALA A 53 -2.28 -1.86 -10.12
CA ALA A 53 -2.39 -3.10 -10.89
C ALA A 53 -3.47 -4.00 -10.31
N GLY A 54 -3.96 -4.93 -11.10
CA GLY A 54 -4.89 -5.96 -10.65
C GLY A 54 -4.62 -7.29 -11.35
N VAL A 55 -5.01 -8.37 -10.70
CA VAL A 55 -5.01 -9.70 -11.30
C VAL A 55 -6.35 -10.38 -11.04
N ARG A 56 -6.88 -11.00 -12.07
CA ARG A 56 -8.07 -11.85 -12.00
C ARG A 56 -7.69 -13.26 -12.39
N LEU A 57 -7.97 -14.23 -11.53
CA LEU A 57 -7.74 -15.66 -11.77
C LEU A 57 -9.07 -16.38 -11.71
N VAL A 58 -9.50 -17.01 -12.81
CA VAL A 58 -10.82 -17.66 -12.93
C VAL A 58 -10.68 -19.03 -13.53
N VAL A 59 -11.24 -20.04 -12.85
CA VAL A 59 -11.44 -21.37 -13.41
C VAL A 59 -12.48 -21.30 -14.52
N GLN A 60 -12.10 -21.83 -15.67
CA GLN A 60 -12.95 -21.90 -16.85
C GLN A 60 -13.66 -23.24 -16.95
N HIS A 61 -12.98 -24.30 -16.61
CA HIS A 61 -13.48 -25.66 -16.74
C HIS A 61 -12.77 -26.62 -15.77
N THR A 62 -13.52 -27.57 -15.24
CA THR A 62 -13.00 -28.68 -14.43
C THR A 62 -13.55 -30.01 -14.98
N TRP A 63 -12.71 -31.06 -14.90
CA TRP A 63 -13.11 -32.44 -15.20
C TRP A 63 -12.50 -33.36 -14.13
N GLN A 64 -12.71 -34.66 -14.25
CA GLN A 64 -12.41 -35.63 -13.21
C GLN A 64 -10.97 -35.53 -12.64
N ASP A 65 -9.98 -35.31 -13.50
CA ASP A 65 -8.54 -35.34 -13.17
C ASP A 65 -7.81 -34.03 -13.53
N GLY A 66 -8.54 -32.94 -13.81
CA GLY A 66 -7.89 -31.69 -14.17
C GLY A 66 -8.79 -30.48 -14.25
N PHE A 67 -8.17 -29.33 -14.50
CA PHE A 67 -8.85 -28.05 -14.67
C PHE A 67 -8.11 -27.15 -15.65
N ILE A 68 -8.83 -26.14 -16.15
CA ILE A 68 -8.28 -24.99 -16.84
C ILE A 68 -8.70 -23.73 -16.11
N ALA A 69 -7.73 -22.87 -15.81
CA ALA A 69 -7.96 -21.54 -15.31
C ALA A 69 -7.33 -20.49 -16.25
N ARG A 70 -7.90 -19.30 -16.26
CA ARG A 70 -7.36 -18.12 -16.95
C ARG A 70 -7.03 -17.04 -15.96
N TYR A 71 -5.95 -16.31 -16.25
CA TYR A 71 -5.65 -15.09 -15.54
C TYR A 71 -5.56 -13.90 -16.51
N VAL A 72 -5.86 -12.72 -15.97
CA VAL A 72 -5.67 -11.42 -16.62
C VAL A 72 -4.97 -10.51 -15.61
N VAL A 73 -3.81 -10.00 -15.98
CA VAL A 73 -3.07 -8.97 -15.24
C VAL A 73 -3.31 -7.64 -15.93
N THR A 74 -3.80 -6.65 -15.21
CA THR A 74 -4.11 -5.32 -15.73
C THR A 74 -3.27 -4.26 -15.02
N ASN A 75 -2.68 -3.36 -15.81
CA ASN A 75 -1.98 -2.19 -15.32
C ASN A 75 -2.94 -0.99 -15.29
N TYR A 76 -3.39 -0.59 -14.12
CA TYR A 76 -4.22 0.61 -13.90
C TYR A 76 -3.37 1.86 -13.64
N GLY A 77 -2.05 1.71 -13.53
CA GLY A 77 -1.12 2.80 -13.29
C GLY A 77 -0.86 3.66 -14.51
N THR A 78 -0.10 4.72 -14.32
CA THR A 78 0.30 5.68 -15.38
C THR A 78 1.67 5.39 -15.98
N ALA A 79 2.42 4.43 -15.42
CA ALA A 79 3.71 3.97 -15.92
C ALA A 79 3.62 2.52 -16.42
N PRO A 80 4.46 2.08 -17.38
CA PRO A 80 4.53 0.68 -17.76
C PRO A 80 4.87 -0.22 -16.57
N MET A 81 4.18 -1.35 -16.45
CA MET A 81 4.49 -2.40 -15.47
C MET A 81 5.35 -3.46 -16.16
N THR A 82 6.51 -3.74 -15.59
CA THR A 82 7.47 -4.73 -16.12
C THR A 82 7.55 -5.93 -15.20
N ASP A 83 7.85 -7.09 -15.78
CA ASP A 83 8.18 -8.31 -15.03
C ASP A 83 7.13 -8.67 -13.95
N TRP A 84 5.86 -8.59 -14.31
CA TRP A 84 4.76 -8.94 -13.41
C TRP A 84 4.87 -10.39 -12.93
N LYS A 85 4.44 -10.62 -11.70
CA LYS A 85 4.52 -11.91 -11.03
C LYS A 85 3.23 -12.21 -10.28
N ILE A 86 2.61 -13.36 -10.57
CA ILE A 86 1.46 -13.88 -9.82
C ILE A 86 1.96 -14.99 -8.91
N GLU A 87 1.66 -14.92 -7.63
CA GLU A 87 2.02 -15.93 -6.63
C GLU A 87 0.77 -16.44 -5.95
N PHE A 88 0.69 -17.73 -5.69
CA PHE A 88 -0.43 -18.35 -4.97
C PHE A 88 -0.04 -19.75 -4.46
N ASP A 89 -0.84 -20.24 -3.52
CA ASP A 89 -0.71 -21.58 -2.97
C ASP A 89 -1.82 -22.47 -3.52
N MET A 90 -1.42 -23.62 -4.10
CA MET A 90 -2.36 -24.65 -4.54
C MET A 90 -2.70 -25.58 -3.39
N PRO A 91 -3.98 -25.96 -3.22
CA PRO A 91 -4.37 -26.99 -2.27
C PRO A 91 -3.69 -28.33 -2.57
N MET A 92 -3.53 -29.15 -1.52
CA MET A 92 -3.04 -30.51 -1.71
C MET A 92 -3.93 -31.31 -2.67
N GLY A 93 -3.33 -32.15 -3.48
CA GLY A 93 -4.03 -32.91 -4.52
C GLY A 93 -4.28 -32.12 -5.81
N GLN A 94 -3.76 -30.90 -5.90
CA GLN A 94 -3.83 -30.07 -7.09
C GLN A 94 -2.43 -29.60 -7.48
N SER A 95 -2.14 -29.58 -8.77
CA SER A 95 -0.86 -29.11 -9.31
C SER A 95 -1.01 -28.48 -10.68
N ILE A 96 -0.05 -27.63 -11.07
CA ILE A 96 0.02 -27.08 -12.43
C ILE A 96 0.85 -28.03 -13.30
N SER A 97 0.28 -28.45 -14.41
CA SER A 97 0.98 -29.27 -15.41
C SER A 97 1.51 -28.43 -16.59
N HIS A 98 0.84 -27.33 -16.91
CA HIS A 98 1.22 -26.47 -18.02
C HIS A 98 0.68 -25.06 -17.85
N THR A 99 1.41 -24.07 -18.39
CA THR A 99 0.94 -22.67 -18.54
C THR A 99 1.11 -22.23 -19.98
N TRP A 100 0.30 -21.26 -20.40
CA TRP A 100 0.51 -20.59 -21.68
C TRP A 100 0.56 -19.07 -21.48
N ASN A 101 1.32 -18.41 -22.34
CA ASN A 101 1.67 -16.98 -22.24
C ASN A 101 2.46 -16.63 -20.96
N SER A 102 3.08 -17.61 -20.33
CA SER A 102 3.84 -17.48 -19.09
C SER A 102 4.74 -18.66 -18.84
N THR A 103 5.60 -18.55 -17.85
CA THR A 103 6.34 -19.64 -17.23
C THR A 103 5.95 -19.76 -15.76
N PHE A 104 6.23 -20.89 -15.13
CA PHE A 104 6.03 -21.04 -13.69
C PHE A 104 7.17 -21.76 -13.01
N VAL A 105 7.33 -21.47 -11.73
CA VAL A 105 8.20 -22.22 -10.80
C VAL A 105 7.34 -22.68 -9.63
N GLN A 106 7.66 -23.85 -9.10
CA GLN A 106 6.95 -24.48 -7.98
C GLN A 106 7.89 -24.71 -6.80
N TYR A 107 7.43 -24.35 -5.62
CA TYR A 107 8.09 -24.62 -4.33
C TYR A 107 7.09 -25.30 -3.39
N GLY A 108 7.02 -26.62 -3.41
CA GLY A 108 5.98 -27.36 -2.69
C GLY A 108 4.58 -27.04 -3.24
N THR A 109 3.72 -26.45 -2.42
CA THR A 109 2.38 -25.97 -2.83
C THR A 109 2.38 -24.56 -3.38
N HIS A 110 3.45 -23.79 -3.22
CA HIS A 110 3.59 -22.43 -3.68
C HIS A 110 4.00 -22.37 -5.15
N TYR A 111 3.26 -21.59 -5.94
CA TYR A 111 3.51 -21.38 -7.37
C TYR A 111 3.78 -19.91 -7.66
N VAL A 112 4.75 -19.67 -8.53
CA VAL A 112 5.12 -18.36 -9.03
C VAL A 112 5.00 -18.37 -10.54
N ILE A 113 4.06 -17.61 -11.10
CA ILE A 113 3.88 -17.42 -12.54
C ILE A 113 4.52 -16.11 -12.95
N THR A 114 5.35 -16.16 -13.98
CA THR A 114 6.04 -15.00 -14.55
C THR A 114 5.75 -14.87 -16.05
N PRO A 115 5.86 -13.68 -16.65
CA PRO A 115 5.56 -13.45 -18.06
C PRO A 115 6.45 -14.25 -19.00
N ALA A 116 5.94 -14.51 -20.19
CA ALA A 116 6.77 -14.85 -21.33
C ALA A 116 7.56 -13.60 -21.79
N SER A 117 8.60 -13.79 -22.61
CA SER A 117 9.47 -12.69 -23.05
C SER A 117 8.73 -11.56 -23.79
N TRP A 118 7.67 -11.89 -24.49
CA TRP A 118 6.91 -10.96 -25.33
C TRP A 118 5.79 -10.19 -24.60
N ASN A 119 5.36 -10.61 -23.42
CA ASN A 119 4.28 -9.96 -22.65
C ASN A 119 4.73 -9.47 -21.28
N ARG A 120 6.03 -9.35 -21.04
CA ARG A 120 6.61 -8.94 -19.76
C ARG A 120 6.38 -7.46 -19.43
N VAL A 121 6.07 -6.62 -20.45
CA VAL A 121 5.78 -5.21 -20.27
C VAL A 121 4.31 -4.97 -20.58
N ILE A 122 3.57 -4.43 -19.59
CA ILE A 122 2.17 -4.03 -19.75
C ILE A 122 2.10 -2.50 -19.71
N PRO A 123 1.73 -1.83 -20.81
CA PRO A 123 1.60 -0.38 -20.82
C PRO A 123 0.47 0.11 -19.91
N PRO A 124 0.41 1.41 -19.57
CA PRO A 124 -0.72 1.99 -18.85
C PRO A 124 -2.06 1.65 -19.50
N GLY A 125 -3.03 1.17 -18.69
CA GLY A 125 -4.34 0.73 -19.15
C GLY A 125 -4.34 -0.60 -19.93
N GLY A 126 -3.16 -1.20 -20.17
CA GLY A 126 -3.01 -2.47 -20.87
C GLY A 126 -3.21 -3.69 -19.97
N SER A 127 -3.24 -4.88 -20.60
CA SER A 127 -3.36 -6.16 -19.88
C SER A 127 -2.53 -7.24 -20.55
N ALA A 128 -2.03 -8.17 -19.73
CA ALA A 128 -1.49 -9.45 -20.16
C ALA A 128 -2.43 -10.58 -19.72
N ASN A 129 -2.61 -11.58 -20.55
CA ASN A 129 -3.46 -12.72 -20.25
C ASN A 129 -2.73 -14.03 -20.53
N GLY A 130 -3.14 -15.05 -19.81
CA GLY A 130 -2.64 -16.40 -19.98
C GLY A 130 -3.54 -17.41 -19.27
N GLY A 131 -3.02 -18.60 -19.10
CA GLY A 131 -3.77 -19.60 -18.41
C GLY A 131 -2.93 -20.75 -17.87
N ILE A 132 -3.63 -21.61 -17.17
CA ILE A 132 -3.10 -22.71 -16.41
C ILE A 132 -3.92 -23.97 -16.78
N ARG A 133 -3.23 -25.06 -17.09
CA ARG A 133 -3.79 -26.40 -17.02
C ARG A 133 -3.25 -27.06 -15.76
N GLY A 134 -4.17 -27.50 -14.93
CA GLY A 134 -3.82 -28.21 -13.69
C GLY A 134 -4.32 -29.66 -13.72
N VAL A 135 -3.75 -30.43 -12.80
CA VAL A 135 -4.15 -31.82 -12.49
C VAL A 135 -4.87 -31.81 -11.14
N LEU A 136 -5.91 -32.61 -11.03
CA LEU A 136 -6.69 -32.83 -9.82
C LEU A 136 -6.54 -34.26 -9.31
N SER A 137 -6.43 -34.39 -8.00
CA SER A 137 -6.69 -35.63 -7.27
C SER A 137 -7.80 -35.32 -6.27
N GLY A 138 -9.06 -35.45 -6.71
CA GLY A 138 -10.26 -35.11 -5.95
C GLY A 138 -11.00 -33.86 -6.49
N THR A 139 -11.74 -33.19 -5.63
CA THR A 139 -12.54 -32.03 -6.00
C THR A 139 -11.70 -30.77 -6.15
N TYR A 140 -11.97 -29.96 -7.15
CA TYR A 140 -11.32 -28.67 -7.33
C TYR A 140 -11.59 -27.73 -6.15
N THR A 141 -10.53 -27.12 -5.64
CA THR A 141 -10.61 -26.04 -4.66
C THR A 141 -9.78 -24.85 -5.18
N PRO A 142 -10.25 -23.61 -5.09
CA PRO A 142 -9.51 -22.44 -5.54
C PRO A 142 -8.14 -22.31 -4.83
N PRO A 143 -7.13 -21.77 -5.52
CA PRO A 143 -5.88 -21.39 -4.88
C PRO A 143 -6.10 -20.36 -3.76
N SER A 144 -5.22 -20.35 -2.79
CA SER A 144 -5.19 -19.37 -1.70
C SER A 144 -3.98 -18.44 -1.82
N ASN A 145 -3.95 -17.38 -1.03
CA ASN A 145 -2.83 -16.42 -0.93
C ASN A 145 -2.40 -15.84 -2.27
N CYS A 146 -3.36 -15.68 -3.20
CA CYS A 146 -3.05 -15.17 -4.53
C CYS A 146 -2.73 -13.69 -4.50
N VAL A 147 -1.54 -13.31 -4.98
CA VAL A 147 -1.06 -11.93 -5.03
C VAL A 147 -0.39 -11.63 -6.37
N LEU A 148 -0.45 -10.37 -6.78
CA LEU A 148 0.30 -9.79 -7.89
C LEU A 148 1.44 -8.93 -7.33
N ASN A 149 2.68 -9.21 -7.73
CA ASN A 149 3.88 -8.51 -7.29
C ASN A 149 4.01 -8.42 -5.75
N GLY A 150 3.50 -9.41 -5.03
CA GLY A 150 3.52 -9.48 -3.58
C GLY A 150 2.61 -8.49 -2.84
N GLN A 151 1.75 -7.74 -3.54
CA GLN A 151 0.96 -6.66 -2.93
C GLN A 151 -0.54 -6.70 -3.22
N VAL A 152 -0.95 -7.06 -4.43
CA VAL A 152 -2.36 -7.00 -4.86
C VAL A 152 -2.96 -8.38 -4.83
N TYR A 153 -4.04 -8.57 -4.09
CA TYR A 153 -4.77 -9.83 -4.04
C TYR A 153 -5.52 -10.10 -5.35
N CYS A 154 -5.61 -11.37 -5.75
CA CYS A 154 -6.39 -11.79 -6.92
C CYS A 154 -7.90 -11.66 -6.64
N ALA A 155 -8.63 -11.19 -7.65
CA ALA A 155 -10.09 -11.15 -7.66
C ALA A 155 -10.67 -12.29 -8.50
#